data_b85f1672cb5a0e8529cf7bb1a4ab84df
#
_entry.id   b85f1672cb5a0e8529cf7bb1a4ab84df
#
_cell.length_a   1.000
_cell.length_b   1.000
_cell.length_c   1.000
_cell.angle_alpha   90.00
_cell.angle_beta   90.00
_cell.angle_gamma   90.00
#
_symmetry.space_group_name_H-M   'P 1'
#
loop_
_entity.id
_entity.type
_entity.pdbx_description
1 polymer ?
#
loop_
_entity_poly.entity_id
_entity_poly.type
_entity_poly.pdbx_seq_one_letter_code
_entity_poly.pdbx_strand_id
1 'polypeptide(L)'
;MNLKAVLTSVLFLSALYAQSQHGEINMAMGLKEVSEHDSSKKYKNVGDFFKKGEFEGHGRYFFMATDNSKGLSDFYANAFGMGIGYSMPRFHGFSVSMSGFFIYDLGSSDLTANDPLTGQRNRYEIGLFDVQNPNNHHDLDRLEDLNINYKYKGLDLKFGKQHINTVFINPQDGRMRPTLVEGLTASFSPGKKLTLYGGLLFGASPRSTVKWFQIGKSVGIYPEGLSADGTPAEYAEQVKSRWLNYAGLEYKPKENIRLFLWNQVFDNVNNTFMFQPEWIIKKRKFEILLASQFIRQQTIGEGGNSEVSLRYAEVGSYVNIFGGRFEFRKSKRWSVQLNYTNIGNTGRFLMPREWGRDPFFTFMPRERNEGYGDMKAINLILALQHKKLPLTARFGAGRYDLPDAKNAALNKYGFPSYYHFISELRFKPKGFIEGLEFFFLMVNKIGFGEDYNNPRFVYNKVDLSNFNLIVQYSF
;
A
#
# COMPACT_ATOMS: atom_id res chain seq x y z
N MET A 1 32.06 1.77 -25.36
CA MET A 1 30.77 2.11 -24.67
C MET A 1 30.79 1.37 -23.32
N ASN A 2 30.89 2.12 -22.21
CA ASN A 2 31.32 1.58 -20.91
C ASN A 2 30.24 0.70 -20.28
N LEU A 3 30.53 -0.57 -20.02
CA LEU A 3 29.64 -1.57 -19.45
C LEU A 3 29.01 -1.14 -18.09
N LYS A 4 29.75 -0.32 -17.31
CA LYS A 4 29.27 0.30 -16.06
C LYS A 4 28.12 1.28 -16.28
N ALA A 5 28.14 2.05 -17.38
CA ALA A 5 27.06 3.00 -17.70
C ALA A 5 25.76 2.29 -18.12
N VAL A 6 25.87 1.10 -18.72
CA VAL A 6 24.71 0.28 -19.10
C VAL A 6 24.10 -0.41 -17.87
N LEU A 7 24.93 -0.91 -16.94
CA LEU A 7 24.47 -1.53 -15.68
C LEU A 7 23.79 -0.51 -14.75
N THR A 8 24.37 0.69 -14.61
CA THR A 8 23.76 1.76 -13.80
C THR A 8 22.43 2.23 -14.40
N SER A 9 22.31 2.25 -15.74
CA SER A 9 21.07 2.62 -16.42
C SER A 9 19.98 1.57 -16.27
N VAL A 10 20.32 0.28 -16.18
CA VAL A 10 19.35 -0.82 -16.03
C VAL A 10 18.84 -0.90 -14.60
N LEU A 11 19.68 -0.72 -13.59
CA LEU A 11 19.29 -0.65 -12.18
C LEU A 11 18.45 0.59 -11.87
N PHE A 12 18.79 1.76 -12.45
CA PHE A 12 17.99 2.98 -12.31
C PHE A 12 16.63 2.89 -13.02
N LEU A 13 16.55 2.17 -14.14
CA LEU A 13 15.30 1.94 -14.86
C LEU A 13 14.35 1.01 -14.10
N SER A 14 14.86 0.00 -13.39
CA SER A 14 14.01 -0.89 -12.58
C SER A 14 13.44 -0.19 -11.34
N ALA A 15 14.21 0.67 -10.67
CA ALA A 15 13.73 1.47 -9.54
C ALA A 15 12.68 2.52 -9.96
N LEU A 16 12.85 3.17 -11.11
CA LEU A 16 11.87 4.12 -11.66
C LEU A 16 10.59 3.42 -12.16
N TYR A 17 10.68 2.16 -12.56
CA TYR A 17 9.53 1.37 -13.00
C TYR A 17 8.63 0.95 -11.84
N ALA A 18 9.20 0.59 -10.69
CA ALA A 18 8.45 0.34 -9.46
C ALA A 18 7.74 1.61 -8.94
N GLN A 19 8.35 2.79 -9.14
CA GLN A 19 7.74 4.08 -8.75
C GLN A 19 6.58 4.51 -9.65
N SER A 20 6.52 4.07 -10.92
CA SER A 20 5.46 4.52 -11.84
C SER A 20 4.15 3.75 -11.72
N GLN A 21 4.18 2.54 -11.21
CA GLN A 21 2.96 1.75 -10.99
C GLN A 21 2.15 2.21 -9.77
N HIS A 22 2.77 2.94 -8.84
CA HIS A 22 2.19 3.21 -7.54
C HIS A 22 2.42 4.66 -7.14
N GLY A 23 1.46 5.50 -7.43
CA GLY A 23 1.49 6.93 -7.11
C GLY A 23 1.39 7.27 -5.63
N GLU A 24 1.20 6.33 -4.74
CA GLU A 24 1.48 6.55 -3.33
C GLU A 24 2.97 6.34 -3.08
N ILE A 25 3.49 7.17 -2.21
CA ILE A 25 4.84 7.16 -1.72
C ILE A 25 5.19 5.72 -1.33
N ASN A 26 6.03 5.05 -2.10
CA ASN A 26 6.81 3.94 -1.59
C ASN A 26 7.87 4.53 -0.64
N MET A 27 7.41 5.06 0.47
CA MET A 27 8.23 5.42 1.60
C MET A 27 8.37 4.22 2.54
N ALA A 28 8.22 3.00 2.04
CA ALA A 28 8.69 1.85 2.77
C ALA A 28 10.20 2.04 2.93
N MET A 29 10.56 2.70 4.01
CA MET A 29 11.90 2.62 4.54
C MET A 29 12.04 1.21 5.14
N GLY A 30 12.12 0.21 4.28
CA GLY A 30 12.84 -0.98 4.63
C GLY A 30 14.27 -0.54 4.91
N LEU A 31 14.89 -1.10 5.92
CA LEU A 31 16.33 -0.97 6.14
C LEU A 31 17.01 -1.15 4.79
N LYS A 32 17.90 -0.25 4.38
CA LYS A 32 18.65 -0.39 3.15
C LYS A 32 19.16 -1.81 3.05
N GLU A 33 19.02 -2.45 1.90
CA GLU A 33 19.61 -3.77 1.72
C GLU A 33 21.08 -3.67 2.12
N VAL A 34 21.45 -4.42 3.17
CA VAL A 34 22.83 -4.49 3.64
C VAL A 34 23.70 -4.68 2.42
N SER A 35 24.63 -3.75 2.18
CA SER A 35 25.58 -3.85 1.08
C SER A 35 26.23 -5.23 1.15
N GLU A 36 26.41 -5.92 0.00
CA GLU A 36 27.13 -7.19 -0.04
C GLU A 36 28.53 -6.96 0.52
N HIS A 37 28.67 -7.09 1.81
CA HIS A 37 29.97 -7.07 2.45
C HIS A 37 30.64 -8.38 2.10
N ASP A 38 31.75 -8.25 1.41
CA ASP A 38 32.64 -9.33 0.99
C ASP A 38 32.89 -10.27 2.19
N SER A 39 32.38 -11.50 2.10
CA SER A 39 32.54 -12.56 3.08
C SER A 39 34.03 -12.95 3.33
N SER A 40 34.95 -12.36 2.57
CA SER A 40 36.42 -12.56 2.73
C SER A 40 37.04 -11.71 3.85
N LYS A 41 36.34 -10.71 4.40
CA LYS A 41 36.87 -9.86 5.47
C LYS A 41 36.87 -10.61 6.80
N LYS A 42 38.09 -10.96 7.27
CA LYS A 42 38.30 -11.52 8.61
C LYS A 42 37.91 -10.49 9.69
N TYR A 43 36.97 -10.84 10.55
CA TYR A 43 36.63 -10.06 11.74
C TYR A 43 37.60 -10.43 12.86
N LYS A 44 38.14 -9.44 13.58
CA LYS A 44 39.10 -9.69 14.68
C LYS A 44 38.42 -10.33 15.89
N ASN A 45 37.19 -9.96 16.16
CA ASN A 45 36.36 -10.47 17.26
C ASN A 45 34.86 -10.14 17.00
N VAL A 46 33.98 -10.62 17.87
CA VAL A 46 32.56 -10.43 17.81
C VAL A 46 32.17 -8.94 17.84
N GLY A 47 32.84 -8.12 18.64
CA GLY A 47 32.62 -6.68 18.72
C GLY A 47 32.98 -5.96 17.42
N ASP A 48 34.04 -6.37 16.71
CA ASP A 48 34.41 -5.83 15.40
C ASP A 48 33.37 -6.20 14.32
N PHE A 49 32.78 -7.38 14.42
CA PHE A 49 31.69 -7.80 13.56
C PHE A 49 30.47 -6.88 13.72
N PHE A 50 30.00 -6.65 14.96
CA PHE A 50 28.83 -5.80 15.20
C PHE A 50 29.09 -4.33 14.84
N LYS A 51 30.28 -3.79 15.02
CA LYS A 51 30.65 -2.42 14.63
C LYS A 51 30.57 -2.15 13.12
N LYS A 52 30.59 -3.20 12.32
CA LYS A 52 30.45 -3.07 10.83
C LYS A 52 29.02 -3.20 10.34
N GLY A 53 28.05 -3.33 11.23
CA GLY A 53 26.64 -3.26 10.92
C GLY A 53 26.22 -1.84 10.49
N GLU A 54 25.09 -1.76 9.85
CA GLU A 54 24.51 -0.51 9.37
C GLU A 54 23.45 -0.02 10.35
N PHE A 55 23.61 1.20 10.84
CA PHE A 55 22.59 1.92 11.58
C PHE A 55 21.84 2.83 10.63
N GLU A 56 20.56 2.87 10.79
CA GLU A 56 19.65 3.75 10.03
C GLU A 56 18.74 4.47 10.99
N GLY A 57 18.55 5.77 10.74
CA GLY A 57 17.60 6.58 11.45
C GLY A 57 16.69 7.31 10.50
N HIS A 58 15.47 7.53 10.91
CA HIS A 58 14.54 8.36 10.15
C HIS A 58 13.56 9.08 11.06
N GLY A 59 13.18 10.29 10.64
CA GLY A 59 12.15 11.09 11.26
C GLY A 59 11.07 11.43 10.25
N ARG A 60 9.82 11.54 10.71
CA ARG A 60 8.68 11.93 9.90
C ARG A 60 7.76 12.87 10.66
N TYR A 61 7.47 14.00 10.06
CA TYR A 61 6.36 14.86 10.43
C TYR A 61 5.21 14.67 9.44
N PHE A 62 3.98 14.59 9.91
CA PHE A 62 2.81 14.42 9.10
C PHE A 62 1.66 15.29 9.62
N PHE A 63 1.28 16.29 8.83
CA PHE A 63 0.03 17.04 8.99
C PHE A 63 -1.02 16.48 8.04
N MET A 64 -2.23 16.26 8.54
CA MET A 64 -3.40 15.84 7.76
C MET A 64 -4.61 16.62 8.22
N ALA A 65 -5.45 17.07 7.27
CA ALA A 65 -6.72 17.71 7.56
C ALA A 65 -7.77 17.31 6.53
N THR A 66 -8.98 17.04 6.98
CA THR A 66 -10.16 16.77 6.14
C THR A 66 -11.20 17.84 6.38
N ASP A 67 -11.61 18.51 5.29
CA ASP A 67 -12.71 19.48 5.20
C ASP A 67 -13.88 18.73 4.51
N ASN A 68 -14.94 18.47 5.25
CA ASN A 68 -16.14 17.76 4.82
C ASN A 68 -17.21 18.75 4.32
N SER A 69 -18.30 18.24 3.77
CA SER A 69 -19.46 19.05 3.37
C SER A 69 -19.99 19.87 4.53
N LYS A 70 -20.52 21.05 4.23
CA LYS A 70 -21.07 22.00 5.20
C LYS A 70 -22.05 21.33 6.18
N GLY A 71 -21.77 21.50 7.48
CA GLY A 71 -22.57 20.95 8.57
C GLY A 71 -22.10 19.61 9.10
N LEU A 72 -21.10 18.99 8.45
CA LEU A 72 -20.39 17.81 8.92
C LEU A 72 -19.09 18.21 9.62
N SER A 73 -18.60 17.37 10.53
CA SER A 73 -17.40 17.65 11.31
C SER A 73 -16.12 17.55 10.48
N ASP A 74 -15.23 18.52 10.67
CA ASP A 74 -13.89 18.56 10.13
C ASP A 74 -12.87 18.11 11.16
N PHE A 75 -11.76 17.54 10.70
CA PHE A 75 -10.70 17.06 11.57
C PHE A 75 -9.33 17.42 11.03
N TYR A 76 -8.36 17.58 11.94
CA TYR A 76 -6.95 17.63 11.60
C TYR A 76 -6.11 16.84 12.60
N ALA A 77 -4.93 16.42 12.17
CA ALA A 77 -3.96 15.74 12.99
C ALA A 77 -2.53 16.20 12.67
N ASN A 78 -1.71 16.32 13.70
CA ASN A 78 -0.29 16.62 13.64
C ASN A 78 0.48 15.49 14.31
N ALA A 79 1.21 14.72 13.55
CA ALA A 79 2.00 13.63 14.07
C ALA A 79 3.50 13.84 13.79
N PHE A 80 4.33 13.53 14.76
CA PHE A 80 5.77 13.42 14.60
C PHE A 80 6.22 12.05 15.06
N GLY A 81 7.15 11.45 14.36
CA GLY A 81 7.70 10.16 14.75
C GLY A 81 9.14 10.00 14.34
N MET A 82 9.83 9.14 15.03
CA MET A 82 11.20 8.75 14.76
C MET A 82 11.37 7.23 14.85
N GLY A 83 12.32 6.71 14.08
CA GLY A 83 12.68 5.32 14.11
C GLY A 83 14.17 5.12 14.02
N ILE A 84 14.62 4.02 14.58
CA ILE A 84 15.99 3.56 14.50
C ILE A 84 16.01 2.08 14.12
N GLY A 85 16.95 1.73 13.27
CA GLY A 85 17.17 0.37 12.82
C GLY A 85 18.66 0.00 12.85
N TYR A 86 18.89 -1.28 12.97
CA TYR A 86 20.22 -1.87 12.87
C TYR A 86 20.17 -3.15 12.05
N SER A 87 21.10 -3.29 11.11
CA SER A 87 21.29 -4.49 10.32
C SER A 87 22.73 -5.02 10.51
N MET A 88 22.82 -6.28 10.90
CA MET A 88 24.12 -6.96 11.03
C MET A 88 24.78 -7.14 9.66
N PRO A 89 26.12 -7.10 9.58
CA PRO A 89 26.83 -7.51 8.38
C PRO A 89 26.46 -8.94 7.98
N ARG A 90 26.49 -9.21 6.70
CA ARG A 90 26.19 -10.56 6.20
C ARG A 90 27.33 -11.51 6.51
N PHE A 91 27.01 -12.63 7.16
CA PHE A 91 27.95 -13.70 7.51
C PHE A 91 27.46 -15.04 6.92
N HIS A 92 28.25 -15.64 6.03
CA HIS A 92 27.87 -16.86 5.29
C HIS A 92 26.45 -16.81 4.68
N GLY A 93 26.04 -15.67 4.15
CA GLY A 93 24.73 -15.46 3.58
C GLY A 93 23.67 -14.99 4.58
N PHE A 94 23.89 -15.10 5.88
CA PHE A 94 22.93 -14.69 6.91
C PHE A 94 23.15 -13.24 7.37
N SER A 95 22.09 -12.53 7.67
CA SER A 95 22.06 -11.28 8.40
C SER A 95 20.82 -11.21 9.29
N VAL A 96 20.88 -10.37 10.33
CA VAL A 96 19.75 -10.08 11.23
C VAL A 96 19.48 -8.59 11.18
N SER A 97 18.22 -8.22 11.13
CA SER A 97 17.77 -6.83 11.16
C SER A 97 16.77 -6.63 12.29
N MET A 98 16.86 -5.47 12.94
CA MET A 98 15.96 -5.04 13.99
C MET A 98 15.70 -3.54 13.85
N SER A 99 14.43 -3.13 13.92
CA SER A 99 14.05 -1.71 13.92
C SER A 99 12.80 -1.46 14.75
N GLY A 100 12.68 -0.23 15.23
CA GLY A 100 11.49 0.25 15.92
C GLY A 100 11.19 1.69 15.58
N PHE A 101 9.95 2.09 15.83
CA PHE A 101 9.47 3.44 15.55
C PHE A 101 8.50 3.87 16.65
N PHE A 102 8.52 5.14 16.99
CA PHE A 102 7.58 5.76 17.90
C PHE A 102 6.93 7.00 17.28
N ILE A 103 5.73 7.34 17.72
CA ILE A 103 4.94 8.46 17.23
C ILE A 103 4.47 9.29 18.42
N TYR A 104 4.40 10.61 18.22
CA TYR A 104 3.80 11.58 19.12
C TYR A 104 2.74 12.39 18.41
N ASP A 105 1.63 12.65 19.08
CA ASP A 105 0.65 13.65 18.68
C ASP A 105 1.16 15.04 19.14
N LEU A 106 1.38 15.94 18.18
CA LEU A 106 1.82 17.31 18.44
C LEU A 106 0.65 18.29 18.65
N GLY A 107 -0.58 17.79 18.66
CA GLY A 107 -1.81 18.55 18.78
C GLY A 107 -2.73 18.32 17.59
N SER A 108 -3.77 17.55 17.83
CA SER A 108 -4.81 17.18 16.87
C SER A 108 -6.18 17.65 17.37
N SER A 109 -7.17 17.68 16.48
CA SER A 109 -8.58 17.78 16.91
C SER A 109 -8.94 16.58 17.77
N ASP A 110 -10.08 16.65 18.48
CA ASP A 110 -10.57 15.48 19.22
C ASP A 110 -10.95 14.33 18.28
N LEU A 111 -10.03 13.40 18.10
CA LEU A 111 -10.19 12.24 17.20
C LEU A 111 -11.09 11.15 17.79
N THR A 112 -11.54 11.30 19.03
CA THR A 112 -12.52 10.40 19.68
C THR A 112 -13.96 10.84 19.41
N ALA A 113 -14.15 12.12 19.03
CA ALA A 113 -15.46 12.69 18.79
C ALA A 113 -16.16 12.03 17.59
N ASN A 114 -17.45 11.81 17.74
CA ASN A 114 -18.34 11.43 16.67
C ASN A 114 -18.93 12.68 16.02
N ASP A 115 -19.13 12.64 14.70
CA ASP A 115 -19.90 13.67 14.02
C ASP A 115 -21.35 13.69 14.52
N PRO A 116 -21.90 14.85 14.93
CA PRO A 116 -23.23 14.92 15.57
C PRO A 116 -24.40 14.48 14.68
N LEU A 117 -24.27 14.66 13.34
CA LEU A 117 -25.35 14.32 12.40
C LEU A 117 -25.31 12.85 12.01
N THR A 118 -24.11 12.27 11.87
CA THR A 118 -23.95 10.91 11.36
C THR A 118 -23.74 9.89 12.47
N GLY A 119 -23.25 10.31 13.64
CA GLY A 119 -22.78 9.45 14.71
C GLY A 119 -21.52 8.66 14.35
N GLN A 120 -20.85 8.98 13.21
CA GLN A 120 -19.66 8.29 12.74
C GLN A 120 -18.39 8.99 13.24
N ARG A 121 -17.34 8.20 13.46
CA ARG A 121 -16.03 8.67 13.87
C ARG A 121 -15.23 9.24 12.69
N ASN A 122 -14.16 9.98 13.05
CA ASN A 122 -13.11 10.34 12.10
C ASN A 122 -12.55 9.11 11.37
N ARG A 123 -12.19 9.28 10.11
CA ARG A 123 -11.71 8.19 9.24
C ARG A 123 -10.24 8.32 8.85
N TYR A 124 -9.78 9.53 8.59
CA TYR A 124 -8.47 9.75 7.96
C TYR A 124 -7.39 10.11 8.99
N GLU A 125 -7.64 11.06 9.85
CA GLU A 125 -6.69 11.67 10.77
C GLU A 125 -6.31 10.71 11.89
N ILE A 126 -7.28 9.97 12.45
CA ILE A 126 -7.03 8.91 13.45
C ILE A 126 -6.05 7.86 12.92
N GLY A 127 -6.01 7.67 11.60
CA GLY A 127 -5.08 6.74 10.97
C GLY A 127 -3.60 7.15 11.06
N LEU A 128 -3.25 8.34 11.58
CA LEU A 128 -1.87 8.68 11.91
C LEU A 128 -1.40 8.04 13.22
N PHE A 129 -2.32 7.63 14.08
CA PHE A 129 -2.10 7.09 15.42
C PHE A 129 -2.59 5.63 15.54
N ASP A 130 -3.15 5.27 16.69
CA ASP A 130 -3.74 3.95 16.92
C ASP A 130 -5.27 3.98 16.79
N VAL A 131 -5.79 3.44 15.69
CA VAL A 131 -7.25 3.39 15.44
C VAL A 131 -8.03 2.56 16.48
N GLN A 132 -7.34 1.66 17.19
CA GLN A 132 -7.96 0.84 18.25
C GLN A 132 -8.01 1.58 19.59
N ASN A 133 -7.14 2.56 19.81
CA ASN A 133 -7.12 3.36 21.02
C ASN A 133 -6.92 4.85 20.69
N PRO A 134 -7.98 5.55 20.27
CA PRO A 134 -7.90 6.97 19.90
C PRO A 134 -7.46 7.92 21.02
N ASN A 135 -7.52 7.48 22.27
CA ASN A 135 -7.05 8.25 23.42
C ASN A 135 -5.53 8.13 23.67
N ASN A 136 -4.86 7.24 22.93
CA ASN A 136 -3.41 7.08 23.06
C ASN A 136 -2.69 8.10 22.18
N HIS A 137 -2.03 9.08 22.81
CA HIS A 137 -1.32 10.15 22.12
C HIS A 137 0.21 10.05 22.24
N HIS A 138 0.74 9.19 23.11
CA HIS A 138 2.15 9.19 23.49
C HIS A 138 2.79 7.79 23.54
N ASP A 139 2.01 6.75 23.80
CA ASP A 139 2.49 5.36 23.85
C ASP A 139 2.21 4.66 22.50
N LEU A 140 2.87 5.20 21.47
CA LEU A 140 2.67 4.81 20.07
C LEU A 140 3.96 4.24 19.47
N ASP A 141 4.61 3.35 20.21
CA ASP A 141 5.80 2.65 19.75
C ASP A 141 5.47 1.30 19.12
N ARG A 142 6.31 0.91 18.15
CA ARG A 142 6.16 -0.36 17.45
C ARG A 142 7.51 -0.95 17.06
N LEU A 143 7.71 -2.22 17.42
CA LEU A 143 8.76 -3.04 16.81
C LEU A 143 8.39 -3.32 15.36
N GLU A 144 9.27 -2.97 14.39
CA GLU A 144 8.96 -3.05 12.97
C GLU A 144 9.65 -4.20 12.27
N ASP A 145 10.98 -4.21 12.30
CA ASP A 145 11.75 -5.35 11.82
C ASP A 145 12.30 -6.15 12.99
N LEU A 146 12.20 -7.44 12.92
CA LEU A 146 12.93 -8.42 13.70
C LEU A 146 12.97 -9.68 12.87
N ASN A 147 14.01 -9.80 12.04
CA ASN A 147 14.07 -10.89 11.07
C ASN A 147 15.48 -11.39 10.84
N ILE A 148 15.55 -12.64 10.39
CA ILE A 148 16.75 -13.28 9.85
C ILE A 148 16.59 -13.35 8.34
N ASN A 149 17.59 -12.87 7.61
CA ASN A 149 17.65 -12.93 6.17
C ASN A 149 18.81 -13.83 5.72
N TYR A 150 18.57 -14.66 4.71
CA TYR A 150 19.58 -15.47 4.05
C TYR A 150 19.61 -15.21 2.55
N LYS A 151 20.75 -14.80 2.01
CA LYS A 151 20.97 -14.58 0.58
C LYS A 151 22.06 -15.48 0.03
N TYR A 152 21.75 -16.18 -1.06
CA TYR A 152 22.73 -17.00 -1.77
C TYR A 152 22.33 -17.21 -3.23
N LYS A 153 23.21 -16.87 -4.17
CA LYS A 153 23.07 -17.14 -5.62
C LYS A 153 21.68 -16.86 -6.19
N GLY A 154 21.15 -15.66 -5.96
CA GLY A 154 19.84 -15.23 -6.46
C GLY A 154 18.64 -15.66 -5.59
N LEU A 155 18.86 -16.44 -4.55
CA LEU A 155 17.90 -16.77 -3.51
C LEU A 155 17.97 -15.71 -2.41
N ASP A 156 16.83 -15.19 -1.98
CA ASP A 156 16.65 -14.33 -0.81
C ASP A 156 15.52 -14.90 0.04
N LEU A 157 15.83 -15.32 1.26
CA LEU A 157 14.89 -15.85 2.25
C LEU A 157 14.87 -14.91 3.44
N LYS A 158 13.69 -14.56 3.95
CA LYS A 158 13.54 -13.74 5.15
C LYS A 158 12.48 -14.34 6.06
N PHE A 159 12.79 -14.47 7.35
CA PHE A 159 11.88 -14.99 8.36
C PHE A 159 11.79 -14.04 9.57
N GLY A 160 10.57 -13.75 9.99
CA GLY A 160 10.24 -12.89 11.12
C GLY A 160 9.41 -11.68 10.72
N LYS A 161 9.48 -10.61 11.54
CA LYS A 161 8.79 -9.32 11.33
C LYS A 161 9.52 -8.52 10.27
N GLN A 162 8.79 -8.07 9.23
CA GLN A 162 9.43 -7.53 8.03
C GLN A 162 8.50 -6.68 7.18
N HIS A 163 9.12 -5.84 6.36
CA HIS A 163 8.47 -5.17 5.24
C HIS A 163 8.34 -6.13 4.05
N ILE A 164 7.17 -6.14 3.42
CA ILE A 164 6.98 -6.78 2.11
C ILE A 164 6.24 -5.83 1.15
N ASN A 165 6.44 -6.03 -0.15
CA ASN A 165 5.71 -5.30 -1.17
C ASN A 165 5.25 -6.29 -2.25
N THR A 166 4.08 -6.86 -2.04
CA THR A 166 3.44 -7.80 -2.94
C THR A 166 2.20 -7.17 -3.58
N VAL A 167 1.54 -7.90 -4.45
CA VAL A 167 0.36 -7.40 -5.18
C VAL A 167 -0.79 -7.06 -4.23
N PHE A 168 -1.09 -7.95 -3.26
CA PHE A 168 -2.24 -7.83 -2.37
C PHE A 168 -1.88 -7.57 -0.91
N ILE A 169 -0.57 -7.57 -0.57
CA ILE A 169 -0.07 -7.11 0.72
C ILE A 169 1.11 -6.20 0.44
N ASN A 170 0.99 -4.94 0.84
CA ASN A 170 1.99 -3.94 0.54
C ASN A 170 2.03 -2.87 1.65
N PRO A 171 3.12 -2.12 1.74
CA PRO A 171 3.31 -1.15 2.82
C PRO A 171 2.22 -0.08 2.87
N GLN A 172 1.72 0.37 1.72
CA GLN A 172 0.82 1.52 1.58
C GLN A 172 1.17 2.64 2.57
N ASP A 173 2.37 3.16 2.45
CA ASP A 173 2.93 4.12 3.39
C ASP A 173 2.31 5.53 3.24
N GLY A 174 1.01 5.61 3.46
CA GLY A 174 0.22 6.85 3.44
C GLY A 174 -0.19 7.31 4.85
N ARG A 175 0.52 6.86 5.89
CA ARG A 175 0.35 7.19 7.31
C ARG A 175 1.71 7.38 7.97
N MET A 176 1.76 7.41 9.29
CA MET A 176 3.03 7.51 10.00
C MET A 176 3.92 6.29 9.78
N ARG A 177 3.34 5.10 9.73
CA ARG A 177 4.06 3.84 9.51
C ARG A 177 3.40 2.98 8.43
N PRO A 178 4.17 2.10 7.76
CA PRO A 178 3.63 1.15 6.80
C PRO A 178 2.95 -0.03 7.46
N THR A 179 2.19 -0.80 6.68
CA THR A 179 1.78 -2.16 7.06
C THR A 179 2.98 -3.10 6.98
N LEU A 180 3.12 -3.94 7.99
CA LEU A 180 4.18 -4.92 8.16
C LEU A 180 3.59 -6.32 8.30
N VAL A 181 4.41 -7.34 8.06
CA VAL A 181 4.01 -8.74 8.19
C VAL A 181 5.00 -9.56 9.00
N GLU A 182 4.53 -10.68 9.52
CA GLU A 182 5.35 -11.69 10.17
C GLU A 182 5.18 -13.04 9.46
N GLY A 183 6.30 -13.64 9.07
CA GLY A 183 6.27 -14.90 8.32
C GLY A 183 7.59 -15.22 7.63
N LEU A 184 7.52 -16.22 6.75
CA LEU A 184 8.59 -16.60 5.84
C LEU A 184 8.29 -16.01 4.47
N THR A 185 9.25 -15.31 3.88
CA THR A 185 9.19 -14.84 2.49
C THR A 185 10.40 -15.33 1.71
N ALA A 186 10.22 -15.56 0.44
CA ALA A 186 11.25 -16.03 -0.48
C ALA A 186 11.18 -15.29 -1.80
N SER A 187 12.34 -14.96 -2.36
CA SER A 187 12.46 -14.65 -3.79
C SER A 187 13.63 -15.40 -4.39
N PHE A 188 13.47 -15.82 -5.65
CA PHE A 188 14.52 -16.54 -6.38
C PHE A 188 14.62 -16.04 -7.81
N SER A 189 15.79 -15.52 -8.16
CA SER A 189 16.10 -15.03 -9.51
C SER A 189 17.22 -15.89 -10.11
N PRO A 190 16.92 -16.99 -10.82
CA PRO A 190 17.94 -17.85 -11.44
C PRO A 190 18.68 -17.14 -12.58
N GLY A 191 18.18 -16.02 -13.03
CA GLY A 191 18.77 -15.19 -14.07
C GLY A 191 17.99 -13.89 -14.26
N LYS A 192 18.31 -13.14 -15.32
CA LYS A 192 17.74 -11.80 -15.58
C LYS A 192 16.28 -11.80 -16.08
N LYS A 193 15.77 -12.96 -16.48
CA LYS A 193 14.46 -13.08 -17.17
C LYS A 193 13.34 -13.56 -16.25
N LEU A 194 13.68 -14.24 -15.17
CA LEU A 194 12.70 -14.88 -14.29
C LEU A 194 12.98 -14.51 -12.85
N THR A 195 11.93 -14.10 -12.13
CA THR A 195 11.92 -14.00 -10.68
C THR A 195 10.69 -14.70 -10.14
N LEU A 196 10.90 -15.57 -9.18
CA LEU A 196 9.87 -16.29 -8.44
C LEU A 196 9.75 -15.66 -7.05
N TYR A 197 8.53 -15.59 -6.56
CA TYR A 197 8.20 -15.09 -5.22
C TYR A 197 7.36 -16.11 -4.49
N GLY A 198 7.53 -16.21 -3.18
CA GLY A 198 6.68 -17.01 -2.33
C GLY A 198 6.69 -16.51 -0.90
N GLY A 199 5.65 -16.81 -0.15
CA GLY A 199 5.59 -16.47 1.27
C GLY A 199 4.50 -17.21 2.00
N LEU A 200 4.74 -17.41 3.29
CA LEU A 200 3.79 -17.94 4.26
C LEU A 200 3.77 -16.98 5.45
N LEU A 201 2.67 -16.27 5.61
CA LEU A 201 2.48 -15.23 6.62
C LEU A 201 1.49 -15.71 7.68
N PHE A 202 1.81 -15.47 8.94
CA PHE A 202 0.97 -15.82 10.08
C PHE A 202 0.64 -14.63 10.99
N GLY A 203 1.27 -13.47 10.75
CA GLY A 203 0.99 -12.24 11.47
C GLY A 203 1.08 -11.00 10.58
N ALA A 204 0.43 -9.94 11.03
CA ALA A 204 0.51 -8.61 10.43
C ALA A 204 0.41 -7.51 11.49
N SER A 205 1.03 -6.36 11.22
CA SER A 205 0.86 -5.12 11.97
C SER A 205 0.38 -4.05 10.99
N PRO A 206 -0.92 -3.74 10.97
CA PRO A 206 -1.49 -2.73 10.10
C PRO A 206 -0.95 -1.34 10.39
N ARG A 207 -0.91 -0.48 9.37
CA ARG A 207 -0.23 0.82 9.38
C ARG A 207 -0.72 1.84 10.42
N SER A 208 -1.92 1.74 10.91
CA SER A 208 -2.50 2.66 11.89
C SER A 208 -2.72 1.97 13.23
N THR A 209 -1.80 1.09 13.61
CA THR A 209 -1.80 0.37 14.88
C THR A 209 -0.38 0.28 15.44
N VAL A 210 -0.28 0.02 16.73
CA VAL A 210 1.00 -0.23 17.44
C VAL A 210 1.20 -1.70 17.76
N LYS A 211 0.26 -2.56 17.38
CA LYS A 211 0.24 -3.98 17.76
C LYS A 211 0.52 -4.91 16.59
N TRP A 212 0.91 -6.12 16.94
CA TRP A 212 1.01 -7.27 16.05
C TRP A 212 -0.16 -8.22 16.28
N PHE A 213 -0.76 -8.70 15.20
CA PHE A 213 -1.94 -9.56 15.20
C PHE A 213 -1.65 -10.86 14.46
N GLN A 214 -2.30 -11.95 14.86
CA GLN A 214 -2.43 -13.11 13.99
C GLN A 214 -3.13 -12.71 12.68
N ILE A 215 -2.82 -13.37 11.57
CA ILE A 215 -3.26 -12.93 10.25
C ILE A 215 -4.79 -12.77 10.14
N GLY A 216 -5.59 -13.70 10.65
CA GLY A 216 -7.05 -13.59 10.67
C GLY A 216 -7.54 -12.42 11.53
N LYS A 217 -6.93 -12.20 12.70
CA LYS A 217 -7.27 -11.11 13.63
C LYS A 217 -6.78 -9.73 13.20
N SER A 218 -5.94 -9.67 12.15
CA SER A 218 -5.52 -8.40 11.56
C SER A 218 -6.58 -7.77 10.65
N VAL A 219 -7.71 -8.46 10.43
CA VAL A 219 -8.82 -8.03 9.59
C VAL A 219 -9.95 -7.51 10.45
N GLY A 220 -10.57 -6.38 10.09
CA GLY A 220 -11.63 -5.73 10.86
C GLY A 220 -11.14 -4.73 11.91
N ILE A 221 -9.85 -4.33 11.83
CA ILE A 221 -9.31 -3.24 12.67
C ILE A 221 -9.82 -1.90 12.17
N TYR A 222 -10.04 -1.76 10.86
CA TYR A 222 -10.72 -0.61 10.26
C TYR A 222 -12.22 -0.87 10.15
N PRO A 223 -13.06 0.18 9.91
CA PRO A 223 -14.50 0.02 9.79
C PRO A 223 -14.89 -1.10 8.84
N GLU A 224 -15.71 -2.02 9.31
CA GLU A 224 -16.05 -3.27 8.64
C GLU A 224 -17.09 -3.11 7.52
N GLY A 225 -17.94 -2.07 7.60
CA GLY A 225 -19.02 -1.84 6.66
C GLY A 225 -20.20 -2.77 6.87
N LEU A 226 -20.80 -3.23 5.78
CA LEU A 226 -22.00 -4.06 5.80
C LEU A 226 -21.70 -5.48 5.30
N SER A 227 -22.35 -6.47 5.89
CA SER A 227 -22.52 -7.81 5.32
C SER A 227 -23.31 -7.75 4.02
N ALA A 228 -23.33 -8.81 3.22
CA ALA A 228 -24.00 -8.78 1.91
C ALA A 228 -25.54 -8.69 2.02
N ASP A 229 -26.11 -9.08 3.16
CA ASP A 229 -27.52 -8.98 3.48
C ASP A 229 -27.96 -7.58 3.96
N GLY A 230 -27.00 -6.66 4.14
CA GLY A 230 -27.25 -5.28 4.58
C GLY A 230 -27.18 -5.07 6.09
N THR A 231 -26.94 -6.11 6.87
CA THR A 231 -26.69 -5.98 8.32
C THR A 231 -25.28 -5.42 8.58
N PRO A 232 -24.99 -4.78 9.72
CA PRO A 232 -23.64 -4.45 10.11
C PRO A 232 -22.75 -5.70 10.11
N ALA A 233 -21.54 -5.59 9.53
CA ALA A 233 -20.57 -6.66 9.60
C ALA A 233 -19.88 -6.63 10.98
N GLU A 234 -19.62 -7.80 11.57
CA GLU A 234 -19.04 -7.98 12.91
C GLU A 234 -17.89 -9.00 12.90
N TYR A 235 -17.09 -8.98 11.83
CA TYR A 235 -16.00 -9.96 11.66
C TYR A 235 -14.69 -9.57 12.38
N ALA A 236 -14.61 -8.40 13.01
CA ALA A 236 -13.44 -8.01 13.79
C ALA A 236 -13.08 -9.07 14.83
N GLU A 237 -11.84 -9.53 14.85
CA GLU A 237 -11.32 -10.62 15.68
C GLU A 237 -11.97 -12.01 15.46
N GLN A 238 -12.98 -12.12 14.57
CA GLN A 238 -13.77 -13.33 14.34
C GLN A 238 -13.34 -14.14 13.11
N VAL A 239 -12.43 -13.59 12.27
CA VAL A 239 -11.95 -14.28 11.08
C VAL A 239 -11.06 -15.46 11.47
N LYS A 240 -11.57 -16.66 11.24
CA LYS A 240 -10.88 -17.94 11.53
C LYS A 240 -9.92 -18.29 10.39
N SER A 241 -8.73 -17.73 10.44
CA SER A 241 -7.64 -18.02 9.51
C SER A 241 -6.31 -18.04 10.24
N ARG A 242 -5.47 -18.98 9.93
CA ARG A 242 -4.17 -19.21 10.59
C ARG A 242 -3.00 -18.71 9.77
N TRP A 243 -3.13 -18.67 8.44
CA TRP A 243 -2.07 -18.30 7.54
C TRP A 243 -2.59 -17.67 6.26
N LEU A 244 -1.72 -16.93 5.62
CA LEU A 244 -1.86 -16.48 4.27
C LEU A 244 -0.62 -16.91 3.48
N ASN A 245 -0.81 -17.54 2.34
CA ASN A 245 0.28 -17.82 1.44
C ASN A 245 0.14 -17.07 0.12
N TYR A 246 1.27 -16.84 -0.53
CA TYR A 246 1.30 -16.33 -1.89
C TYR A 246 2.42 -16.98 -2.71
N ALA A 247 2.19 -17.06 -4.00
CA ALA A 247 3.17 -17.40 -5.00
C ALA A 247 3.10 -16.40 -6.15
N GLY A 248 4.23 -15.94 -6.63
CA GLY A 248 4.32 -14.97 -7.70
C GLY A 248 5.41 -15.32 -8.71
N LEU A 249 5.22 -14.87 -9.94
CA LEU A 249 6.18 -15.02 -11.01
C LEU A 249 6.24 -13.71 -11.82
N GLU A 250 7.44 -13.19 -12.00
CA GLU A 250 7.74 -12.17 -13.00
C GLU A 250 8.61 -12.80 -14.09
N TYR A 251 8.12 -12.78 -15.33
CA TYR A 251 8.84 -13.31 -16.49
C TYR A 251 9.01 -12.26 -17.57
N LYS A 252 10.25 -12.09 -18.01
CA LYS A 252 10.67 -11.15 -19.08
C LYS A 252 11.15 -11.94 -20.28
N PRO A 253 10.26 -12.47 -21.14
CA PRO A 253 10.67 -13.24 -22.34
C PRO A 253 11.53 -12.39 -23.26
N LYS A 254 11.21 -11.10 -23.36
CA LYS A 254 11.94 -10.06 -24.11
C LYS A 254 12.10 -8.82 -23.25
N GLU A 255 13.03 -7.93 -23.59
CA GLU A 255 13.26 -6.67 -22.87
C GLU A 255 12.03 -5.74 -22.83
N ASN A 256 11.14 -5.90 -23.78
CA ASN A 256 9.94 -5.08 -23.94
C ASN A 256 8.64 -5.79 -23.55
N ILE A 257 8.69 -7.01 -23.02
CA ILE A 257 7.53 -7.76 -22.56
C ILE A 257 7.77 -8.22 -21.13
N ARG A 258 6.78 -7.99 -20.26
CA ARG A 258 6.73 -8.49 -18.90
C ARG A 258 5.42 -9.21 -18.67
N LEU A 259 5.49 -10.32 -17.98
CA LEU A 259 4.34 -11.12 -17.57
C LEU A 259 4.42 -11.30 -16.06
N PHE A 260 3.34 -10.93 -15.37
CA PHE A 260 3.19 -11.18 -13.93
C PHE A 260 2.06 -12.17 -13.71
N LEU A 261 2.36 -13.23 -12.98
CA LEU A 261 1.39 -14.16 -12.45
C LEU A 261 1.47 -14.10 -10.92
N TRP A 262 0.32 -14.07 -10.28
CA TRP A 262 0.26 -14.03 -8.82
C TRP A 262 -0.93 -14.82 -8.32
N ASN A 263 -0.73 -15.59 -7.27
CA ASN A 263 -1.80 -16.26 -6.56
C ASN A 263 -1.63 -16.03 -5.05
N GLN A 264 -2.72 -15.70 -4.37
CA GLN A 264 -2.76 -15.54 -2.93
C GLN A 264 -3.92 -16.33 -2.35
N VAL A 265 -3.63 -17.13 -1.34
CA VAL A 265 -4.63 -17.90 -0.59
C VAL A 265 -4.65 -17.36 0.84
N PHE A 266 -5.78 -16.80 1.22
CA PHE A 266 -6.10 -16.45 2.60
C PHE A 266 -6.91 -17.60 3.18
N ASP A 267 -6.28 -18.39 4.05
CA ASP A 267 -6.81 -19.63 4.64
C ASP A 267 -8.23 -19.46 5.14
N ASN A 268 -9.14 -20.36 4.73
CA ASN A 268 -10.56 -20.36 5.05
C ASN A 268 -11.36 -19.12 4.58
N VAL A 269 -10.78 -18.21 3.79
CA VAL A 269 -11.42 -16.95 3.38
C VAL A 269 -11.58 -16.83 1.88
N ASN A 270 -10.48 -16.67 1.14
CA ASN A 270 -10.52 -16.54 -0.31
C ASN A 270 -9.22 -16.95 -0.99
N ASN A 271 -9.34 -17.23 -2.28
CA ASN A 271 -8.22 -17.38 -3.20
C ASN A 271 -8.31 -16.30 -4.27
N THR A 272 -7.20 -15.58 -4.47
CA THR A 272 -7.11 -14.47 -5.44
C THR A 272 -5.98 -14.72 -6.41
N PHE A 273 -6.32 -14.85 -7.69
CA PHE A 273 -5.37 -15.00 -8.80
C PHE A 273 -5.27 -13.71 -9.60
N MET A 274 -4.09 -13.35 -10.07
CA MET A 274 -3.86 -12.23 -10.99
C MET A 274 -2.92 -12.63 -12.12
N PHE A 275 -3.27 -12.17 -13.32
CA PHE A 275 -2.40 -12.16 -14.49
C PHE A 275 -2.30 -10.75 -15.06
N GLN A 276 -1.07 -10.26 -15.26
CA GLN A 276 -0.81 -8.92 -15.78
C GLN A 276 0.31 -8.97 -16.82
N PRO A 277 -0.02 -8.94 -18.11
CA PRO A 277 0.95 -8.71 -19.18
C PRO A 277 1.19 -7.22 -19.39
N GLU A 278 2.44 -6.88 -19.70
CA GLU A 278 2.89 -5.53 -20.04
C GLU A 278 3.72 -5.55 -21.32
N TRP A 279 3.45 -4.59 -22.18
CA TRP A 279 4.23 -4.38 -23.41
C TRP A 279 4.74 -2.95 -23.48
N ILE A 280 6.06 -2.82 -23.68
CA ILE A 280 6.77 -1.54 -23.73
C ILE A 280 7.27 -1.29 -25.14
N ILE A 281 6.84 -0.22 -25.76
CA ILE A 281 7.26 0.23 -27.08
C ILE A 281 8.23 1.39 -26.89
N LYS A 282 9.53 1.14 -27.07
CA LYS A 282 10.58 2.16 -26.95
C LYS A 282 10.91 2.77 -28.30
N LYS A 283 10.83 4.10 -28.37
CA LYS A 283 11.29 4.92 -29.50
C LYS A 283 12.33 5.92 -29.00
N ARG A 284 13.10 6.50 -29.90
CA ARG A 284 14.21 7.43 -29.56
C ARG A 284 13.78 8.58 -28.64
N LYS A 285 12.56 9.10 -28.79
CA LYS A 285 12.07 10.30 -28.08
C LYS A 285 10.96 10.03 -27.07
N PHE A 286 10.35 8.86 -27.09
CA PHE A 286 9.23 8.50 -26.22
C PHE A 286 9.16 7.00 -25.98
N GLU A 287 8.39 6.64 -24.96
CA GLU A 287 8.05 5.26 -24.61
C GLU A 287 6.55 5.16 -24.43
N ILE A 288 5.96 4.07 -24.90
CA ILE A 288 4.55 3.72 -24.64
C ILE A 288 4.55 2.42 -23.83
N LEU A 289 3.80 2.40 -22.75
CA LEU A 289 3.47 1.19 -22.01
C LEU A 289 1.99 0.86 -22.24
N LEU A 290 1.73 -0.38 -22.64
CA LEU A 290 0.42 -1.00 -22.66
C LEU A 290 0.42 -2.11 -21.61
N ALA A 291 -0.55 -2.09 -20.71
CA ALA A 291 -0.73 -3.16 -19.73
C ALA A 291 -2.20 -3.55 -19.64
N SER A 292 -2.46 -4.82 -19.39
CA SER A 292 -3.77 -5.30 -19.01
C SER A 292 -3.68 -6.09 -17.71
N GLN A 293 -4.80 -6.25 -17.02
CA GLN A 293 -4.86 -6.94 -15.74
C GLN A 293 -6.14 -7.77 -15.71
N PHE A 294 -5.99 -9.03 -15.35
CA PHE A 294 -7.10 -9.91 -15.02
C PHE A 294 -6.92 -10.41 -13.59
N ILE A 295 -7.96 -10.27 -12.77
CA ILE A 295 -7.98 -10.80 -11.41
C ILE A 295 -9.25 -11.63 -11.27
N ARG A 296 -9.10 -12.80 -10.67
CA ARG A 296 -10.21 -13.65 -10.21
C ARG A 296 -10.06 -13.89 -8.72
N GLN A 297 -11.08 -13.54 -7.97
CA GLN A 297 -11.17 -13.88 -6.56
C GLN A 297 -12.38 -14.79 -6.34
N GLN A 298 -12.21 -15.80 -5.52
CA GLN A 298 -13.29 -16.69 -5.09
C GLN A 298 -13.16 -16.99 -3.60
N THR A 299 -14.28 -17.04 -2.92
CA THR A 299 -14.36 -17.46 -1.52
C THR A 299 -14.04 -18.94 -1.39
N ILE A 300 -13.29 -19.29 -0.36
CA ILE A 300 -12.96 -20.69 -0.01
C ILE A 300 -13.35 -20.95 1.45
N GLY A 301 -13.60 -22.20 1.79
CA GLY A 301 -14.01 -22.61 3.13
C GLY A 301 -15.30 -21.90 3.57
N GLU A 302 -15.28 -21.36 4.79
CA GLU A 302 -16.43 -20.69 5.41
C GLU A 302 -16.42 -19.16 5.21
N GLY A 303 -15.56 -18.62 4.33
CA GLY A 303 -15.43 -17.17 4.15
C GLY A 303 -14.86 -16.45 5.39
N GLY A 304 -14.17 -17.20 6.24
CA GLY A 304 -13.58 -16.72 7.51
C GLY A 304 -14.39 -17.12 8.75
N ASN A 305 -15.69 -17.37 8.64
CA ASN A 305 -16.52 -17.85 9.76
C ASN A 305 -17.79 -18.55 9.25
N SER A 306 -18.26 -19.56 9.99
CA SER A 306 -19.51 -20.24 9.69
C SER A 306 -20.75 -19.36 9.89
N GLU A 307 -20.70 -18.43 10.87
CA GLU A 307 -21.77 -17.45 11.12
C GLU A 307 -21.71 -16.30 10.12
N VAL A 308 -22.87 -15.95 9.54
CA VAL A 308 -22.98 -14.97 8.44
C VAL A 308 -22.51 -13.58 8.87
N SER A 309 -22.93 -13.09 10.05
CA SER A 309 -22.56 -11.77 10.56
C SER A 309 -21.06 -11.62 10.88
N LEU A 310 -20.40 -12.74 11.25
CA LEU A 310 -18.99 -12.82 11.62
C LEU A 310 -18.08 -13.18 10.44
N ARG A 311 -18.64 -13.35 9.26
CA ARG A 311 -17.96 -13.79 8.04
C ARG A 311 -17.38 -12.58 7.29
N TYR A 312 -16.14 -12.71 6.84
CA TYR A 312 -15.51 -11.67 6.00
C TYR A 312 -15.95 -11.72 4.53
N ALA A 313 -16.08 -12.94 3.96
CA ALA A 313 -16.45 -13.17 2.58
C ALA A 313 -17.65 -14.13 2.48
N GLU A 314 -18.60 -13.82 1.57
CA GLU A 314 -19.76 -14.68 1.34
C GLU A 314 -19.36 -16.02 0.74
N VAL A 315 -19.86 -17.12 1.31
CA VAL A 315 -19.59 -18.50 0.83
C VAL A 315 -20.11 -18.67 -0.59
N GLY A 316 -19.27 -19.26 -1.46
CA GLY A 316 -19.59 -19.49 -2.86
C GLY A 316 -19.50 -18.24 -3.75
N SER A 317 -19.18 -17.07 -3.21
CA SER A 317 -19.03 -15.86 -4.01
C SER A 317 -17.74 -15.86 -4.82
N TYR A 318 -17.78 -15.23 -5.98
CA TYR A 318 -16.59 -14.95 -6.79
C TYR A 318 -16.75 -13.64 -7.55
N VAL A 319 -15.64 -13.08 -8.00
CA VAL A 319 -15.63 -11.89 -8.84
C VAL A 319 -14.46 -11.94 -9.82
N ASN A 320 -14.71 -11.48 -11.04
CA ASN A 320 -13.69 -11.26 -12.05
C ASN A 320 -13.48 -9.76 -12.26
N ILE A 321 -12.23 -9.37 -12.44
CA ILE A 321 -11.84 -7.97 -12.59
C ILE A 321 -10.94 -7.85 -13.80
N PHE A 322 -11.19 -6.82 -14.61
CA PHE A 322 -10.39 -6.48 -15.78
C PHE A 322 -9.87 -5.04 -15.64
N GLY A 323 -8.59 -4.86 -15.90
CA GLY A 323 -7.93 -3.56 -15.91
C GLY A 323 -7.17 -3.33 -17.21
N GLY A 324 -7.03 -2.06 -17.59
CA GLY A 324 -6.21 -1.63 -18.72
C GLY A 324 -5.44 -0.36 -18.38
N ARG A 325 -4.21 -0.25 -18.89
CA ARG A 325 -3.37 0.95 -18.80
C ARG A 325 -2.76 1.26 -20.14
N PHE A 326 -2.88 2.50 -20.54
CA PHE A 326 -2.08 3.14 -21.55
C PHE A 326 -1.23 4.22 -20.89
N GLU A 327 0.09 4.17 -21.07
CA GLU A 327 0.96 5.24 -20.59
C GLU A 327 1.88 5.71 -21.73
N PHE A 328 1.91 7.02 -21.94
CA PHE A 328 2.84 7.69 -22.85
C PHE A 328 3.87 8.47 -22.02
N ARG A 329 5.17 8.22 -22.23
CA ARG A 329 6.28 8.92 -21.59
C ARG A 329 7.11 9.63 -22.63
N LYS A 330 7.39 10.90 -22.44
CA LYS A 330 8.33 11.66 -23.25
C LYS A 330 9.55 12.05 -22.45
N SER A 331 10.69 11.39 -22.73
CA SER A 331 11.88 11.50 -21.91
C SER A 331 11.59 11.15 -20.42
N LYS A 332 12.49 11.52 -19.50
CA LYS A 332 12.25 11.37 -18.05
C LYS A 332 11.45 12.54 -17.45
N ARG A 333 10.77 13.37 -18.27
CA ARG A 333 10.22 14.65 -17.83
C ARG A 333 8.74 14.63 -17.57
N TRP A 334 7.97 13.93 -18.37
CA TRP A 334 6.54 13.83 -18.18
C TRP A 334 5.98 12.53 -18.73
N SER A 335 4.91 12.10 -18.12
CA SER A 335 4.11 10.99 -18.60
C SER A 335 2.63 11.29 -18.42
N VAL A 336 1.82 10.68 -19.29
CA VAL A 336 0.36 10.66 -19.18
C VAL A 336 -0.07 9.21 -19.14
N GLN A 337 -0.93 8.87 -18.18
CA GLN A 337 -1.52 7.54 -18.03
C GLN A 337 -3.04 7.65 -18.15
N LEU A 338 -3.62 6.80 -18.95
CA LEU A 338 -5.05 6.51 -18.97
C LEU A 338 -5.26 5.10 -18.43
N ASN A 339 -6.04 4.99 -17.38
CA ASN A 339 -6.27 3.73 -16.69
C ASN A 339 -7.76 3.42 -16.63
N TYR A 340 -8.09 2.13 -16.69
CA TYR A 340 -9.44 1.61 -16.57
C TYR A 340 -9.45 0.39 -15.65
N THR A 341 -10.52 0.24 -14.86
CA THR A 341 -10.81 -0.94 -14.04
C THR A 341 -12.31 -1.23 -14.09
N ASN A 342 -12.65 -2.50 -14.27
CA ASN A 342 -14.01 -3.00 -14.19
C ASN A 342 -14.06 -4.20 -13.24
N ILE A 343 -14.81 -4.07 -12.16
CA ILE A 343 -15.11 -5.15 -11.22
C ILE A 343 -16.46 -5.73 -11.63
N GLY A 344 -16.53 -7.06 -11.83
CA GLY A 344 -17.76 -7.74 -12.21
C GLY A 344 -18.84 -7.69 -11.13
N ASN A 345 -20.06 -8.07 -11.49
CA ASN A 345 -21.26 -7.97 -10.64
C ASN A 345 -21.66 -9.27 -9.92
N THR A 346 -20.79 -10.28 -9.93
CA THR A 346 -21.09 -11.59 -9.32
C THR A 346 -20.83 -11.63 -7.81
N GLY A 347 -20.14 -10.63 -7.27
CA GLY A 347 -19.80 -10.49 -5.87
C GLY A 347 -18.88 -9.29 -5.65
N ARG A 348 -18.53 -9.02 -4.39
CA ARG A 348 -17.59 -7.96 -4.01
C ARG A 348 -16.14 -8.45 -4.13
N PHE A 349 -15.24 -7.61 -4.63
CA PHE A 349 -13.80 -7.83 -4.46
C PHE A 349 -13.42 -7.42 -3.04
N LEU A 350 -12.84 -8.34 -2.27
CA LEU A 350 -12.50 -8.16 -0.87
C LEU A 350 -10.99 -8.27 -0.66
N MET A 351 -10.39 -7.19 -0.21
CA MET A 351 -9.01 -7.13 0.21
C MET A 351 -8.92 -6.36 1.52
N PRO A 352 -8.43 -6.96 2.63
CA PRO A 352 -8.36 -6.26 3.91
C PRO A 352 -7.63 -4.92 3.76
N ARG A 353 -8.28 -3.83 4.18
CA ARG A 353 -7.70 -2.47 4.13
C ARG A 353 -6.45 -2.35 5.00
N GLU A 354 -6.34 -3.22 5.94
CA GLU A 354 -5.23 -3.41 6.86
C GLU A 354 -3.95 -3.83 6.15
N TRP A 355 -4.06 -4.59 5.05
CA TRP A 355 -2.92 -5.20 4.38
C TRP A 355 -2.30 -4.34 3.27
N GLY A 356 -2.87 -3.18 3.00
CA GLY A 356 -2.35 -2.28 2.00
C GLY A 356 -3.41 -1.78 1.01
N ARG A 357 -3.00 -1.41 -0.18
CA ARG A 357 -3.86 -0.92 -1.26
C ARG A 357 -4.14 -2.03 -2.27
N ASP A 358 -5.28 -1.90 -2.96
CA ASP A 358 -5.60 -2.73 -4.11
C ASP A 358 -4.60 -2.50 -5.29
N PRO A 359 -4.40 -3.51 -6.15
CA PRO A 359 -3.43 -3.44 -7.24
C PRO A 359 -3.98 -2.75 -8.51
N PHE A 360 -5.16 -2.16 -8.47
CA PHE A 360 -5.82 -1.64 -9.66
C PHE A 360 -5.08 -0.46 -10.27
N PHE A 361 -5.04 -0.40 -11.59
CA PHE A 361 -4.41 0.71 -12.31
C PHE A 361 -5.07 2.06 -12.02
N THR A 362 -6.35 2.04 -11.64
CA THR A 362 -7.13 3.24 -11.30
C THR A 362 -6.99 3.68 -9.85
N PHE A 363 -6.16 2.99 -9.05
CA PHE A 363 -5.93 3.41 -7.66
C PHE A 363 -5.44 4.87 -7.59
N MET A 364 -6.04 5.66 -6.72
CA MET A 364 -5.60 7.00 -6.31
C MET A 364 -5.62 7.15 -4.78
N PRO A 365 -4.74 8.00 -4.20
CA PRO A 365 -4.64 8.19 -2.75
C PRO A 365 -5.97 8.52 -2.06
N ARG A 366 -6.10 8.09 -0.81
CA ARG A 366 -7.24 8.33 0.09
C ARG A 366 -8.53 7.58 -0.27
N GLU A 367 -8.52 6.72 -1.28
CA GLU A 367 -9.61 5.77 -1.51
C GLU A 367 -9.09 4.44 -2.05
N ARG A 368 -9.91 3.42 -1.97
CA ARG A 368 -9.69 2.07 -2.46
C ARG A 368 -10.95 1.56 -3.11
N ASN A 369 -10.78 0.63 -4.04
CA ASN A 369 -11.87 0.02 -4.77
C ASN A 369 -12.17 -1.41 -4.29
N GLU A 370 -11.69 -1.80 -3.11
CA GLU A 370 -12.11 -3.02 -2.43
C GLU A 370 -13.46 -2.84 -1.74
N GLY A 371 -14.22 -3.92 -1.58
CA GLY A 371 -15.57 -3.90 -1.02
C GLY A 371 -16.66 -3.65 -2.05
N TYR A 372 -16.30 -3.55 -3.34
CA TYR A 372 -17.26 -3.32 -4.43
C TYR A 372 -17.34 -4.50 -5.39
N GLY A 373 -18.54 -4.72 -5.92
CA GLY A 373 -18.83 -5.41 -7.19
C GLY A 373 -19.48 -4.42 -8.16
N ASP A 374 -19.66 -4.77 -9.42
CA ASP A 374 -20.27 -3.92 -10.48
C ASP A 374 -19.73 -2.49 -10.51
N MET A 375 -18.43 -2.34 -10.36
CA MET A 375 -17.76 -1.04 -10.33
C MET A 375 -17.01 -0.79 -11.63
N LYS A 376 -17.10 0.42 -12.17
CA LYS A 376 -16.28 0.90 -13.28
C LYS A 376 -15.53 2.15 -12.89
N ALA A 377 -14.23 2.16 -13.15
CA ALA A 377 -13.40 3.32 -12.89
C ALA A 377 -12.54 3.65 -14.11
N ILE A 378 -12.36 4.94 -14.35
CA ILE A 378 -11.44 5.49 -15.34
C ILE A 378 -10.70 6.66 -14.72
N ASN A 379 -9.38 6.75 -14.91
CA ASN A 379 -8.65 7.94 -14.51
C ASN A 379 -7.56 8.33 -15.52
N LEU A 380 -7.23 9.61 -15.49
CA LEU A 380 -6.13 10.23 -16.21
C LEU A 380 -5.11 10.76 -15.19
N ILE A 381 -3.84 10.37 -15.34
CA ILE A 381 -2.75 10.82 -14.47
C ILE A 381 -1.70 11.52 -15.32
N LEU A 382 -1.33 12.74 -14.95
CA LEU A 382 -0.21 13.50 -15.50
C LEU A 382 0.92 13.52 -14.45
N ALA A 383 2.10 13.05 -14.82
CA ALA A 383 3.30 13.16 -13.99
C ALA A 383 4.35 14.05 -14.66
N LEU A 384 4.94 14.96 -13.89
CA LEU A 384 5.90 15.97 -14.33
C LEU A 384 7.14 15.90 -13.46
N GLN A 385 8.33 15.98 -14.09
CA GLN A 385 9.60 16.12 -13.37
C GLN A 385 10.32 17.39 -13.85
N HIS A 386 10.64 18.27 -12.90
CA HIS A 386 11.33 19.51 -13.21
C HIS A 386 12.76 19.23 -13.70
N LYS A 387 13.23 20.05 -14.63
CA LYS A 387 14.49 19.83 -15.35
C LYS A 387 15.74 19.99 -14.48
N LYS A 388 15.74 20.99 -13.58
CA LYS A 388 16.90 21.40 -12.77
C LYS A 388 16.66 21.15 -11.28
N LEU A 389 15.43 21.37 -10.80
CA LEU A 389 15.07 21.16 -9.42
C LEU A 389 14.68 19.69 -9.16
N PRO A 390 15.02 19.13 -8.01
CA PRO A 390 14.57 17.79 -7.58
C PRO A 390 13.09 17.83 -7.16
N LEU A 391 12.23 18.34 -8.04
CA LEU A 391 10.80 18.53 -7.87
C LEU A 391 10.04 17.65 -8.86
N THR A 392 9.11 16.86 -8.34
CA THR A 392 8.13 16.12 -9.12
C THR A 392 6.72 16.57 -8.76
N ALA A 393 5.83 16.62 -9.75
CA ALA A 393 4.42 16.90 -9.58
C ALA A 393 3.60 15.78 -10.25
N ARG A 394 2.47 15.45 -9.65
CA ARG A 394 1.51 14.49 -10.19
C ARG A 394 0.10 15.00 -10.00
N PHE A 395 -0.69 14.99 -11.06
CA PHE A 395 -2.09 15.39 -11.07
C PHE A 395 -2.92 14.24 -11.59
N GLY A 396 -4.03 13.98 -10.94
CA GLY A 396 -4.95 12.93 -11.33
C GLY A 396 -6.39 13.39 -11.32
N ALA A 397 -7.17 12.90 -12.28
CA ALA A 397 -8.61 13.05 -12.34
C ALA A 397 -9.24 11.70 -12.70
N GLY A 398 -10.25 11.27 -11.95
CA GLY A 398 -10.91 9.99 -12.15
C GLY A 398 -12.41 10.07 -11.93
N ARG A 399 -13.12 9.15 -12.59
CA ARG A 399 -14.53 8.88 -12.38
C ARG A 399 -14.69 7.44 -11.91
N TYR A 400 -15.47 7.27 -10.86
CA TYR A 400 -15.75 5.99 -10.21
C TYR A 400 -17.26 5.80 -10.16
N ASP A 401 -17.75 4.94 -11.03
CA ASP A 401 -19.16 4.52 -11.06
C ASP A 401 -19.30 3.30 -10.15
N LEU A 402 -19.98 3.47 -9.03
CA LEU A 402 -20.19 2.46 -8.00
C LEU A 402 -21.62 1.96 -8.03
N PRO A 403 -21.91 0.75 -7.53
CA PRO A 403 -23.27 0.32 -7.27
C PRO A 403 -23.97 1.28 -6.31
N ASP A 404 -25.30 1.23 -6.33
CA ASP A 404 -26.12 2.01 -5.41
C ASP A 404 -25.62 1.90 -3.95
N ALA A 405 -25.60 3.02 -3.22
CA ALA A 405 -25.07 3.09 -1.85
C ALA A 405 -25.85 2.22 -0.86
N LYS A 406 -27.11 1.89 -1.15
CA LYS A 406 -27.96 0.97 -0.34
C LYS A 406 -27.81 -0.50 -0.78
N ASN A 407 -27.15 -0.78 -1.91
CA ASN A 407 -26.93 -2.16 -2.36
C ASN A 407 -25.76 -2.82 -1.62
N ALA A 408 -26.01 -3.24 -0.39
CA ALA A 408 -24.97 -3.87 0.44
C ALA A 408 -24.33 -5.10 -0.21
N ALA A 409 -25.04 -5.85 -1.02
CA ALA A 409 -24.52 -7.03 -1.70
C ALA A 409 -23.33 -6.70 -2.64
N LEU A 410 -23.28 -5.47 -3.19
CA LEU A 410 -22.23 -5.04 -4.11
C LEU A 410 -21.49 -3.77 -3.65
N ASN A 411 -21.95 -3.11 -2.57
CA ASN A 411 -21.36 -1.86 -2.05
C ASN A 411 -21.24 -1.95 -0.52
N LYS A 412 -20.12 -2.51 -0.06
CA LYS A 412 -19.88 -2.82 1.35
C LYS A 412 -19.91 -1.61 2.28
N TYR A 413 -19.54 -0.43 1.77
CA TYR A 413 -19.33 0.76 2.61
C TYR A 413 -20.35 1.86 2.37
N GLY A 414 -21.31 1.65 1.46
CA GLY A 414 -22.32 2.64 1.14
C GLY A 414 -21.72 3.94 0.57
N PHE A 415 -20.81 3.84 -0.41
CA PHE A 415 -20.29 4.99 -1.13
C PHE A 415 -21.18 5.31 -2.33
N PRO A 416 -21.60 6.54 -2.53
CA PRO A 416 -22.14 6.98 -3.82
C PRO A 416 -21.03 7.05 -4.87
N SER A 417 -21.38 7.06 -6.15
CA SER A 417 -20.45 7.30 -7.24
C SER A 417 -19.83 8.69 -7.15
N TYR A 418 -18.54 8.84 -7.56
CA TYR A 418 -17.83 10.11 -7.35
C TYR A 418 -16.76 10.38 -8.39
N TYR A 419 -16.44 11.68 -8.55
CA TYR A 419 -15.20 12.14 -9.16
C TYR A 419 -14.10 12.27 -8.10
N HIS A 420 -12.88 11.96 -8.51
CA HIS A 420 -11.70 11.98 -7.63
C HIS A 420 -10.59 12.78 -8.29
N PHE A 421 -10.07 13.79 -7.60
CA PHE A 421 -8.98 14.63 -8.06
C PHE A 421 -7.83 14.57 -7.07
N ILE A 422 -6.60 14.50 -7.58
CA ILE A 422 -5.39 14.53 -6.75
C ILE A 422 -4.38 15.53 -7.30
N SER A 423 -3.67 16.19 -6.39
CA SER A 423 -2.50 17.02 -6.66
C SER A 423 -1.40 16.62 -5.70
N GLU A 424 -0.27 16.17 -6.23
CA GLU A 424 0.91 15.75 -5.46
C GLU A 424 2.11 16.58 -5.87
N LEU A 425 2.85 17.10 -4.89
CA LEU A 425 4.14 17.77 -5.08
C LEU A 425 5.17 17.11 -4.18
N ARG A 426 6.32 16.75 -4.73
CA ARG A 426 7.41 16.15 -4.00
C ARG A 426 8.72 16.85 -4.30
N PHE A 427 9.38 17.31 -3.24
CA PHE A 427 10.66 18.00 -3.32
C PHE A 427 11.71 17.28 -2.48
N LYS A 428 12.82 16.85 -3.11
CA LYS A 428 13.97 16.19 -2.49
C LYS A 428 15.20 17.06 -2.66
N PRO A 429 15.48 18.00 -1.74
CA PRO A 429 16.62 18.89 -1.84
C PRO A 429 17.94 18.12 -1.88
N LYS A 430 18.99 18.79 -2.39
CA LYS A 430 20.37 18.29 -2.42
C LYS A 430 21.26 19.21 -1.59
N GLY A 431 22.47 18.77 -1.32
CA GLY A 431 23.47 19.53 -0.58
C GLY A 431 23.29 19.42 0.93
N PHE A 432 23.38 20.51 1.69
CA PHE A 432 23.39 20.52 3.14
C PHE A 432 22.15 19.85 3.80
N ILE A 433 21.01 19.87 3.12
CA ILE A 433 19.76 19.26 3.59
C ILE A 433 19.41 18.00 2.79
N GLU A 434 20.41 17.32 2.23
CA GLU A 434 20.23 16.02 1.60
C GLU A 434 19.70 15.01 2.62
N GLY A 435 18.79 14.11 2.20
CA GLY A 435 18.05 13.21 3.09
C GLY A 435 16.66 13.72 3.47
N LEU A 436 16.40 15.05 3.37
CA LEU A 436 15.04 15.59 3.53
C LEU A 436 14.18 15.32 2.29
N GLU A 437 12.91 15.03 2.53
CA GLU A 437 11.86 14.98 1.51
C GLU A 437 10.63 15.72 2.02
N PHE A 438 10.11 16.62 1.18
CA PHE A 438 8.84 17.32 1.39
C PHE A 438 7.81 16.76 0.41
N PHE A 439 6.67 16.34 0.91
CA PHE A 439 5.58 15.83 0.10
C PHE A 439 4.27 16.50 0.50
N PHE A 440 3.63 17.10 -0.48
CA PHE A 440 2.30 17.66 -0.36
C PHE A 440 1.33 16.83 -1.20
N LEU A 441 0.16 16.49 -0.61
CA LEU A 441 -0.93 15.80 -1.28
C LEU A 441 -2.24 16.49 -0.94
N MET A 442 -2.97 16.88 -1.97
CA MET A 442 -4.35 17.35 -1.90
C MET A 442 -5.25 16.37 -2.66
N VAL A 443 -6.35 16.01 -2.03
CA VAL A 443 -7.35 15.11 -2.57
C VAL A 443 -8.71 15.78 -2.49
N ASN A 444 -9.47 15.80 -3.61
CA ASN A 444 -10.84 16.25 -3.64
C ASN A 444 -11.72 15.13 -4.19
N LYS A 445 -12.85 14.90 -3.55
CA LYS A 445 -13.88 13.99 -4.01
C LYS A 445 -15.21 14.71 -4.13
N ILE A 446 -15.89 14.53 -5.24
CA ILE A 446 -17.20 15.13 -5.53
C ILE A 446 -18.17 14.01 -5.86
N GLY A 447 -19.22 13.85 -5.03
CA GLY A 447 -20.29 12.89 -5.25
C GLY A 447 -21.13 13.24 -6.48
N PHE A 448 -21.56 12.23 -7.24
CA PHE A 448 -22.57 12.37 -8.28
C PHE A 448 -23.58 11.21 -8.29
N GLY A 449 -23.36 10.21 -7.46
CA GLY A 449 -24.34 9.14 -7.21
C GLY A 449 -25.41 9.57 -6.21
N GLU A 450 -26.44 8.76 -6.09
CA GLU A 450 -27.54 9.01 -5.14
C GLU A 450 -27.05 8.83 -3.70
N ASP A 451 -27.22 9.86 -2.88
CA ASP A 451 -26.87 9.88 -1.45
C ASP A 451 -28.12 9.82 -0.55
N TYR A 452 -29.31 9.88 -1.17
CA TYR A 452 -30.62 9.81 -0.46
C TYR A 452 -30.83 10.93 0.58
N ASN A 453 -30.12 12.06 0.45
CA ASN A 453 -30.07 13.12 1.45
C ASN A 453 -29.67 12.58 2.87
N ASN A 454 -28.90 11.51 2.91
CA ASN A 454 -28.43 10.90 4.14
C ASN A 454 -26.95 11.23 4.35
N PRO A 455 -26.60 12.06 5.34
CA PRO A 455 -25.22 12.49 5.58
C PRO A 455 -24.26 11.32 5.85
N ARG A 456 -24.76 10.13 6.25
CA ARG A 456 -23.94 8.92 6.40
C ARG A 456 -23.34 8.39 5.10
N PHE A 457 -23.94 8.73 3.95
CA PHE A 457 -23.38 8.39 2.63
C PHE A 457 -22.39 9.44 2.13
N VAL A 458 -22.34 10.62 2.76
CA VAL A 458 -21.45 11.74 2.37
C VAL A 458 -20.22 11.83 3.27
N TYR A 459 -20.43 11.82 4.59
CA TYR A 459 -19.39 12.06 5.59
C TYR A 459 -18.16 11.16 5.43
N ASN A 460 -16.97 11.77 5.27
CA ASN A 460 -15.71 11.09 5.03
C ASN A 460 -15.69 10.17 3.79
N LYS A 461 -16.61 10.33 2.86
CA LYS A 461 -16.73 9.51 1.65
C LYS A 461 -16.62 10.33 0.39
N VAL A 462 -17.52 11.29 0.21
CA VAL A 462 -17.57 12.20 -0.94
C VAL A 462 -17.78 13.64 -0.49
N ASP A 463 -17.71 14.60 -1.39
CA ASP A 463 -17.86 16.04 -1.15
C ASP A 463 -16.95 16.55 -0.04
N LEU A 464 -15.68 16.19 -0.18
CA LEU A 464 -14.63 16.52 0.79
C LEU A 464 -13.32 16.90 0.11
N SER A 465 -12.50 17.65 0.87
CA SER A 465 -11.11 17.92 0.58
C SER A 465 -10.21 17.36 1.69
N ASN A 466 -9.14 16.66 1.32
CA ASN A 466 -8.16 16.16 2.29
C ASN A 466 -6.76 16.66 1.94
N PHE A 467 -6.13 17.34 2.89
CA PHE A 467 -4.82 17.98 2.76
C PHE A 467 -3.78 17.20 3.57
N ASN A 468 -2.59 17.05 3.01
CA ASN A 468 -1.50 16.36 3.66
C ASN A 468 -0.17 17.06 3.39
N LEU A 469 0.60 17.29 4.45
CA LEU A 469 1.99 17.71 4.37
C LEU A 469 2.84 16.68 5.11
N ILE A 470 3.79 16.09 4.41
CA ILE A 470 4.72 15.13 5.00
C ILE A 470 6.13 15.66 4.81
N VAL A 471 6.87 15.74 5.90
CA VAL A 471 8.31 16.02 5.88
C VAL A 471 9.02 14.84 6.51
N GLN A 472 9.98 14.28 5.79
CA GLN A 472 10.75 13.16 6.32
C GLN A 472 12.23 13.34 6.08
N TYR A 473 13.01 12.78 6.98
CA TYR A 473 14.47 12.76 6.94
C TYR A 473 14.98 11.35 7.20
N SER A 474 15.97 10.92 6.42
CA SER A 474 16.64 9.61 6.56
C SER A 474 18.14 9.81 6.55
N PHE A 475 18.84 9.14 7.44
CA PHE A 475 20.30 9.21 7.58
C PHE A 475 20.90 7.84 7.89
#